data_ad41bc23910a920bbaafad21bb0b8579
#
_entry.id   ad41bc23910a920bbaafad21bb0b8579
#
_cell.length_a   1.000
_cell.length_b   1.000
_cell.length_c   1.000
_cell.angle_alpha   90.00
_cell.angle_beta   90.00
_cell.angle_gamma   90.00
#
_symmetry.space_group_name_H-M   'P 1'
#
loop_
_entity.id
_entity.type
_entity.pdbx_description
1 polymer ?
#
loop_
_entity_poly.entity_id
_entity_poly.type
_entity_poly.pdbx_seq_one_letter_code
_entity_poly.pdbx_strand_id
1 'polypeptide(L)'
;TNTAQGTINSRSAVSLSLTGLTGGTTYYFQTKAVNSANNALISYGEIFNFITVAPPVVTTDTATSITDVSAVLKGIIDHNGNVGTGSFCVSRSISNVEIPGVLDTCFLSISATLSGTSSENSQGTATGLANSTTYYYQAISTNSAGTSYGAIKSFTTLAGAPVVTTNAATSITSSAATLNGSISPGGAATTATFCWINSNSSAPSVSASGAISGCTSVAATPGTIASTSGATSV
;
A
#
# COMPACT_ATOMS: atom_id res chain seq x y z
N THR A 1 -6.41 40.89 18.19
CA THR A 1 -5.35 41.67 18.89
C THR A 1 -4.78 42.72 17.96
N ASN A 2 -4.70 43.96 18.42
CA ASN A 2 -4.17 45.08 17.66
C ASN A 2 -2.68 45.25 18.02
N THR A 3 -1.79 45.00 17.07
CA THR A 3 -0.34 45.17 17.28
C THR A 3 0.06 46.53 16.71
N ALA A 4 0.55 47.44 17.52
CA ALA A 4 1.00 48.76 17.08
C ALA A 4 2.39 48.63 16.43
N GLN A 5 2.53 49.17 15.23
CA GLN A 5 3.80 49.38 14.55
C GLN A 5 4.15 50.88 14.56
N GLY A 6 5.43 51.23 14.62
CA GLY A 6 5.90 52.56 14.87
C GLY A 6 5.37 53.71 13.98
N THR A 7 5.74 54.95 14.30
CA THR A 7 5.28 56.14 13.60
C THR A 7 5.89 56.26 12.20
N ILE A 8 5.06 56.54 11.18
CA ILE A 8 5.46 56.66 9.77
C ILE A 8 5.15 58.08 9.30
N ASN A 9 6.17 58.79 8.80
CA ASN A 9 6.07 60.19 8.35
C ASN A 9 6.04 60.36 6.83
N SER A 10 6.19 59.26 6.08
CA SER A 10 6.13 59.26 4.61
C SER A 10 5.49 57.95 4.14
N ARG A 11 5.13 57.85 2.83
CA ARG A 11 4.62 56.59 2.28
C ARG A 11 5.66 55.48 2.42
N SER A 12 5.35 54.48 3.22
CA SER A 12 6.24 53.35 3.53
C SER A 12 5.47 52.01 3.48
N ALA A 13 6.16 50.98 3.07
CA ALA A 13 5.67 49.62 3.24
C ALA A 13 5.75 49.23 4.73
N VAL A 14 4.72 48.53 5.21
CA VAL A 14 4.67 48.01 6.57
C VAL A 14 4.46 46.49 6.51
N SER A 15 5.08 45.75 7.41
CA SER A 15 4.94 44.31 7.53
C SER A 15 4.88 43.88 8.99
N LEU A 16 4.21 42.77 9.26
CA LEU A 16 4.11 42.14 10.57
C LEU A 16 4.20 40.64 10.40
N SER A 17 5.10 39.99 11.13
CA SER A 17 5.14 38.53 11.22
C SER A 17 4.26 38.04 12.36
N LEU A 18 3.34 37.14 12.06
CA LEU A 18 2.47 36.49 13.04
C LEU A 18 3.00 35.08 13.33
N THR A 19 3.03 34.70 14.60
CA THR A 19 3.42 33.36 15.08
C THR A 19 2.35 32.82 16.02
N GLY A 20 2.37 31.50 16.28
CA GLY A 20 1.40 30.86 17.18
C GLY A 20 -0.01 30.77 16.60
N LEU A 21 -0.15 30.81 15.27
CA LEU A 21 -1.45 30.63 14.60
C LEU A 21 -1.86 29.17 14.64
N THR A 22 -3.18 28.92 14.67
CA THR A 22 -3.73 27.57 14.54
C THR A 22 -3.74 27.15 13.08
N GLY A 23 -3.25 25.92 12.77
CA GLY A 23 -3.28 25.37 11.42
C GLY A 23 -4.71 25.14 10.91
N GLY A 24 -4.91 25.21 9.59
CA GLY A 24 -6.20 25.02 8.92
C GLY A 24 -7.22 26.13 9.22
N THR A 25 -6.79 27.27 9.71
CA THR A 25 -7.67 28.34 10.17
C THR A 25 -7.61 29.54 9.23
N THR A 26 -8.77 30.09 8.85
CA THR A 26 -8.85 31.33 8.09
C THR A 26 -8.67 32.52 9.05
N TYR A 27 -7.69 33.37 8.75
CA TYR A 27 -7.43 34.62 9.43
C TYR A 27 -7.76 35.79 8.52
N TYR A 28 -8.43 36.81 9.07
CA TYR A 28 -8.69 38.07 8.40
C TYR A 28 -7.77 39.14 8.98
N PHE A 29 -7.27 40.03 8.14
CA PHE A 29 -6.42 41.14 8.59
C PHE A 29 -6.74 42.42 7.81
N GLN A 30 -6.43 43.52 8.44
CA GLN A 30 -6.64 44.85 7.92
C GLN A 30 -5.55 45.79 8.49
N THR A 31 -5.03 46.65 7.67
CA THR A 31 -4.12 47.72 8.14
C THR A 31 -4.94 48.89 8.70
N LYS A 32 -4.56 49.37 9.86
CA LYS A 32 -5.12 50.57 10.48
C LYS A 32 -4.00 51.61 10.64
N ALA A 33 -4.25 52.85 10.24
CA ALA A 33 -3.38 53.97 10.48
C ALA A 33 -4.11 55.02 11.34
N VAL A 34 -3.37 55.60 12.28
CA VAL A 34 -3.86 56.67 13.15
C VAL A 34 -2.85 57.84 13.04
N ASN A 35 -3.37 59.05 12.82
CA ASN A 35 -2.53 60.24 12.79
C ASN A 35 -2.01 60.55 14.20
N SER A 36 -0.67 60.67 14.37
CA SER A 36 -0.06 60.89 15.69
C SER A 36 -0.31 62.27 16.26
N ALA A 37 -0.60 63.26 15.43
CA ALA A 37 -0.93 64.63 15.85
C ALA A 37 -2.40 64.79 16.20
N ASN A 38 -3.28 63.93 15.63
CA ASN A 38 -4.72 63.92 15.91
C ASN A 38 -5.24 62.48 15.87
N ASN A 39 -5.36 61.86 17.04
CA ASN A 39 -5.81 60.47 17.21
C ASN A 39 -7.25 60.20 16.73
N ALA A 40 -8.03 61.23 16.42
CA ALA A 40 -9.37 61.09 15.83
C ALA A 40 -9.29 60.80 14.31
N LEU A 41 -8.17 61.08 13.66
CA LEU A 41 -7.96 60.83 12.22
C LEU A 41 -7.46 59.39 12.03
N ILE A 42 -8.39 58.48 11.74
CA ILE A 42 -8.13 57.04 11.57
C ILE A 42 -8.52 56.64 10.15
N SER A 43 -7.63 55.85 9.51
CA SER A 43 -7.93 55.20 8.23
C SER A 43 -7.72 53.69 8.31
N TYR A 44 -8.50 52.97 7.56
CA TYR A 44 -8.44 51.53 7.44
C TYR A 44 -8.16 51.15 5.99
N GLY A 45 -7.33 50.15 5.76
CA GLY A 45 -7.15 49.51 4.47
C GLY A 45 -8.29 48.53 4.17
N GLU A 46 -8.18 47.85 3.06
CA GLU A 46 -9.09 46.75 2.73
C GLU A 46 -8.86 45.54 3.66
N ILE A 47 -9.88 44.70 3.80
CA ILE A 47 -9.82 43.46 4.55
C ILE A 47 -9.35 42.34 3.60
N PHE A 48 -8.27 41.69 3.94
CA PHE A 48 -7.78 40.49 3.29
C PHE A 48 -7.84 39.30 4.22
N ASN A 49 -7.71 38.11 3.66
CA ASN A 49 -7.60 36.88 4.44
C ASN A 49 -6.50 35.99 3.91
N PHE A 50 -6.08 35.04 4.76
CA PHE A 50 -5.25 33.90 4.40
C PHE A 50 -5.67 32.70 5.26
N ILE A 51 -5.35 31.50 4.79
CA ILE A 51 -5.59 30.25 5.52
C ILE A 51 -4.22 29.68 5.93
N THR A 52 -4.09 29.31 7.20
CA THR A 52 -2.89 28.61 7.69
C THR A 52 -2.92 27.15 7.27
N VAL A 53 -1.73 26.60 6.99
CA VAL A 53 -1.60 25.18 6.63
C VAL A 53 -1.80 24.29 7.84
N ALA A 54 -2.52 23.18 7.66
CA ALA A 54 -2.62 22.10 8.64
C ALA A 54 -1.99 20.80 8.08
N PRO A 55 -1.55 19.86 8.93
CA PRO A 55 -1.15 18.53 8.49
C PRO A 55 -2.25 17.86 7.68
N PRO A 56 -1.93 16.92 6.77
CA PRO A 56 -2.93 16.17 6.01
C PRO A 56 -3.86 15.38 6.94
N VAL A 57 -5.09 15.12 6.49
CA VAL A 57 -5.96 14.10 7.08
C VAL A 57 -5.89 12.86 6.20
N VAL A 58 -5.58 11.70 6.80
CA VAL A 58 -5.33 10.45 6.08
C VAL A 58 -6.22 9.34 6.61
N THR A 59 -6.91 8.67 5.70
CA THR A 59 -7.66 7.45 5.98
C THR A 59 -7.12 6.31 5.14
N THR A 60 -6.77 5.18 5.77
CA THR A 60 -6.46 3.94 5.05
C THR A 60 -7.75 3.17 4.84
N ASP A 61 -8.08 2.84 3.59
CA ASP A 61 -9.23 2.04 3.23
C ASP A 61 -8.88 0.57 3.05
N THR A 62 -9.89 -0.28 2.83
CA THR A 62 -9.71 -1.71 2.63
C THR A 62 -9.04 -1.98 1.28
N ALA A 63 -8.04 -2.86 1.28
CA ALA A 63 -7.40 -3.35 0.05
C ALA A 63 -8.40 -4.13 -0.81
N THR A 64 -8.23 -4.04 -2.12
CA THR A 64 -9.09 -4.70 -3.11
C THR A 64 -8.25 -5.39 -4.17
N SER A 65 -8.87 -6.16 -5.08
CA SER A 65 -8.19 -6.85 -6.18
C SER A 65 -6.98 -7.65 -5.70
N ILE A 66 -7.15 -8.36 -4.57
CA ILE A 66 -6.09 -9.17 -3.97
C ILE A 66 -5.91 -10.42 -4.83
N THR A 67 -4.66 -10.67 -5.24
CA THR A 67 -4.22 -11.89 -5.94
C THR A 67 -3.22 -12.65 -5.08
N ASP A 68 -2.57 -13.63 -5.66
CA ASP A 68 -1.47 -14.37 -5.01
C ASP A 68 -0.17 -13.55 -4.93
N VAL A 69 0.00 -12.52 -5.77
CA VAL A 69 1.24 -11.72 -5.89
C VAL A 69 1.01 -10.21 -5.84
N SER A 70 -0.23 -9.75 -5.70
CA SER A 70 -0.54 -8.31 -5.73
C SER A 70 -1.81 -7.94 -4.93
N ALA A 71 -1.96 -6.66 -4.61
CA ALA A 71 -3.17 -6.06 -4.07
C ALA A 71 -3.25 -4.57 -4.46
N VAL A 72 -4.46 -4.04 -4.61
CA VAL A 72 -4.71 -2.60 -4.75
C VAL A 72 -5.02 -2.03 -3.36
N LEU A 73 -4.17 -1.13 -2.91
CA LEU A 73 -4.30 -0.39 -1.66
C LEU A 73 -5.07 0.89 -1.91
N LYS A 74 -5.92 1.28 -0.99
CA LYS A 74 -6.79 2.46 -1.12
C LYS A 74 -6.76 3.29 0.15
N GLY A 75 -7.05 4.58 -0.01
CA GLY A 75 -7.18 5.52 1.08
C GLY A 75 -7.79 6.83 0.62
N ILE A 76 -8.08 7.70 1.58
CA ILE A 76 -8.53 9.05 1.34
C ILE A 76 -7.51 9.99 1.98
N ILE A 77 -7.06 10.98 1.23
CA ILE A 77 -6.09 11.96 1.68
C ILE A 77 -6.65 13.36 1.44
N ASP A 78 -6.73 14.16 2.48
CA ASP A 78 -7.02 15.58 2.41
C ASP A 78 -5.76 16.36 2.81
N HIS A 79 -5.23 17.15 1.90
CA HIS A 79 -4.05 17.98 2.15
C HIS A 79 -4.36 19.31 2.87
N ASN A 80 -5.62 19.52 3.30
CA ASN A 80 -6.07 20.74 4.00
C ASN A 80 -5.70 22.04 3.25
N GLY A 81 -6.01 22.07 1.94
CA GLY A 81 -5.80 23.26 1.10
C GLY A 81 -4.35 23.50 0.68
N ASN A 82 -3.45 22.55 0.91
CA ASN A 82 -2.04 22.68 0.53
C ASN A 82 -1.63 21.55 -0.44
N VAL A 83 -0.49 21.71 -1.09
CA VAL A 83 0.12 20.68 -1.92
C VAL A 83 0.86 19.69 -1.02
N GLY A 84 0.69 18.39 -1.26
CA GLY A 84 1.34 17.33 -0.51
C GLY A 84 1.65 16.12 -1.36
N THR A 85 2.27 15.13 -0.74
CA THR A 85 2.57 13.83 -1.33
C THR A 85 1.86 12.75 -0.53
N GLY A 86 1.42 11.69 -1.22
CA GLY A 86 0.83 10.51 -0.59
C GLY A 86 1.55 9.25 -1.00
N SER A 87 1.54 8.26 -0.11
CA SER A 87 2.11 6.95 -0.34
C SER A 87 1.42 5.89 0.51
N PHE A 88 1.67 4.63 0.19
CA PHE A 88 1.33 3.50 1.06
C PHE A 88 2.62 2.80 1.50
N CYS A 89 2.70 2.55 2.78
CA CYS A 89 3.71 1.68 3.38
C CYS A 89 3.16 0.26 3.47
N VAL A 90 3.92 -0.75 3.07
CA VAL A 90 3.55 -2.17 3.18
C VAL A 90 4.61 -2.91 3.98
N SER A 91 4.20 -3.73 4.94
CA SER A 91 5.07 -4.50 5.81
C SER A 91 4.53 -5.92 6.02
N ARG A 92 5.41 -6.86 6.35
CA ARG A 92 5.05 -8.22 6.82
C ARG A 92 4.88 -8.31 8.33
N SER A 93 5.24 -7.27 9.04
CA SER A 93 5.21 -7.24 10.50
C SER A 93 4.64 -5.92 10.98
N ILE A 94 3.91 -5.95 12.08
CA ILE A 94 3.61 -4.79 12.89
C ILE A 94 4.68 -4.76 13.98
N SER A 95 5.76 -4.02 13.76
CA SER A 95 6.68 -3.71 14.84
C SER A 95 6.28 -2.39 15.46
N ASN A 96 6.10 -2.36 16.76
CA ASN A 96 5.55 -1.22 17.51
C ASN A 96 6.68 -0.50 18.26
N VAL A 97 7.72 -0.05 17.59
CA VAL A 97 8.88 0.30 18.38
C VAL A 97 9.01 1.79 18.67
N GLU A 98 8.75 2.68 17.72
CA GLU A 98 9.04 4.10 17.96
C GLU A 98 7.83 5.02 17.96
N ILE A 99 6.85 4.80 17.10
CA ILE A 99 5.65 5.64 17.02
C ILE A 99 4.41 4.75 16.99
N PRO A 100 3.57 4.75 18.05
CA PRO A 100 2.33 3.97 18.05
C PRO A 100 1.43 4.29 16.87
N GLY A 101 0.97 3.25 16.15
CA GLY A 101 0.08 3.40 15.00
C GLY A 101 0.78 3.69 13.68
N VAL A 102 2.11 3.65 13.62
CA VAL A 102 2.92 3.76 12.40
C VAL A 102 3.61 2.44 12.10
N LEU A 103 3.69 2.06 10.81
CA LEU A 103 4.49 0.92 10.37
C LEU A 103 5.98 1.35 10.31
N ASP A 104 6.81 0.78 11.18
CA ASP A 104 8.23 1.16 11.30
C ASP A 104 9.08 0.71 10.11
N THR A 105 8.69 -0.37 9.45
CA THR A 105 9.44 -0.93 8.33
C THR A 105 8.55 -1.07 7.10
N CYS A 106 8.82 -0.24 6.11
CA CYS A 106 8.21 -0.37 4.79
C CYS A 106 9.15 -1.17 3.88
N PHE A 107 8.85 -2.43 3.62
CA PHE A 107 9.59 -3.15 2.58
C PHE A 107 9.16 -2.72 1.17
N LEU A 108 7.97 -2.14 1.04
CA LEU A 108 7.45 -1.58 -0.20
C LEU A 108 6.77 -0.24 0.08
N SER A 109 7.25 0.82 -0.53
CA SER A 109 6.62 2.13 -0.53
C SER A 109 6.03 2.41 -1.92
N ILE A 110 4.73 2.70 -1.96
CA ILE A 110 3.97 2.89 -3.20
C ILE A 110 3.48 4.33 -3.22
N SER A 111 3.92 5.11 -4.22
CA SER A 111 3.41 6.48 -4.41
C SER A 111 1.91 6.44 -4.70
N ALA A 112 1.17 7.28 -4.01
CA ALA A 112 -0.25 7.48 -4.26
C ALA A 112 -0.44 8.53 -5.36
N THR A 113 -1.41 8.32 -6.23
CA THR A 113 -1.81 9.34 -7.21
C THR A 113 -2.64 10.39 -6.50
N LEU A 114 -2.16 11.63 -6.50
CA LEU A 114 -2.80 12.79 -5.91
C LEU A 114 -2.67 13.97 -6.86
N SER A 115 -3.70 14.76 -7.02
CA SER A 115 -3.76 15.85 -8.00
C SER A 115 -4.22 17.19 -7.45
N GLY A 116 -4.67 17.26 -6.21
CA GLY A 116 -5.28 18.46 -5.67
C GLY A 116 -4.92 18.82 -4.24
N THR A 117 -5.56 19.88 -3.77
CA THR A 117 -5.41 20.43 -2.42
C THR A 117 -6.56 20.06 -1.49
N SER A 118 -7.56 19.36 -2.02
CA SER A 118 -8.76 18.89 -1.30
C SER A 118 -8.70 17.37 -1.10
N SER A 119 -9.72 16.85 -0.44
CA SER A 119 -9.86 15.41 -0.19
C SER A 119 -9.94 14.60 -1.48
N GLU A 120 -9.06 13.62 -1.65
CA GLU A 120 -8.97 12.77 -2.84
C GLU A 120 -8.91 11.29 -2.48
N ASN A 121 -9.51 10.46 -3.35
CA ASN A 121 -9.29 9.02 -3.32
C ASN A 121 -7.88 8.70 -3.82
N SER A 122 -7.12 8.07 -2.99
CA SER A 122 -5.74 7.67 -3.25
C SER A 122 -5.69 6.16 -3.45
N GLN A 123 -4.90 5.69 -4.40
CA GLN A 123 -4.66 4.28 -4.61
C GLN A 123 -3.25 3.99 -5.11
N GLY A 124 -2.79 2.78 -4.83
CA GLY A 124 -1.53 2.25 -5.32
C GLY A 124 -1.57 0.73 -5.40
N THR A 125 -0.83 0.13 -6.32
CA THR A 125 -0.80 -1.33 -6.49
C THR A 125 0.50 -1.89 -5.91
N ALA A 126 0.36 -2.72 -4.87
CA ALA A 126 1.44 -3.54 -4.35
C ALA A 126 1.63 -4.76 -5.25
N THR A 127 2.86 -5.02 -5.71
CA THR A 127 3.22 -6.17 -6.57
C THR A 127 4.44 -6.90 -6.02
N GLY A 128 4.74 -8.09 -6.53
CA GLY A 128 5.86 -8.89 -6.07
C GLY A 128 5.68 -9.45 -4.66
N LEU A 129 4.42 -9.59 -4.23
CA LEU A 129 4.07 -10.16 -2.94
C LEU A 129 4.23 -11.69 -2.97
N ALA A 130 4.53 -12.28 -1.82
CA ALA A 130 4.48 -13.73 -1.65
C ALA A 130 3.02 -14.18 -1.52
N ASN A 131 2.70 -15.35 -2.05
CA ASN A 131 1.38 -15.95 -1.91
C ASN A 131 1.07 -16.37 -0.45
N SER A 132 -0.21 -16.57 -0.13
CA SER A 132 -0.71 -17.00 1.19
C SER A 132 -0.05 -16.27 2.36
N THR A 133 0.26 -14.99 2.19
CA THR A 133 1.02 -14.19 3.14
C THR A 133 0.19 -12.99 3.59
N THR A 134 0.14 -12.76 4.90
CA THR A 134 -0.49 -11.57 5.47
C THR A 134 0.46 -10.38 5.40
N TYR A 135 -0.04 -9.26 4.91
CA TYR A 135 0.63 -7.98 4.83
C TYR A 135 -0.15 -6.93 5.60
N TYR A 136 0.57 -6.05 6.25
CA TYR A 136 0.05 -4.85 6.88
C TYR A 136 0.37 -3.65 6.00
N TYR A 137 -0.53 -2.68 5.95
CA TYR A 137 -0.31 -1.48 5.15
C TYR A 137 -0.95 -0.26 5.79
N GLN A 138 -0.46 0.90 5.43
CA GLN A 138 -0.86 2.19 5.97
C GLN A 138 -0.71 3.27 4.90
N ALA A 139 -1.73 4.10 4.72
CA ALA A 139 -1.64 5.30 3.92
C ALA A 139 -0.89 6.38 4.70
N ILE A 140 -0.02 7.13 4.01
CA ILE A 140 0.82 8.18 4.59
C ILE A 140 0.73 9.39 3.67
N SER A 141 0.67 10.57 4.26
CA SER A 141 0.74 11.82 3.50
C SER A 141 1.56 12.87 4.23
N THR A 142 2.27 13.69 3.45
CA THR A 142 3.11 14.77 3.95
C THR A 142 2.82 16.04 3.17
N ASN A 143 2.69 17.15 3.88
CA ASN A 143 2.67 18.52 3.34
C ASN A 143 3.63 19.41 4.12
N SER A 144 3.65 20.72 3.87
CA SER A 144 4.55 21.67 4.56
C SER A 144 4.26 21.81 6.06
N ALA A 145 3.11 21.38 6.57
CA ALA A 145 2.78 21.41 7.99
C ALA A 145 3.17 20.13 8.74
N GLY A 146 3.46 19.02 8.02
CA GLY A 146 3.89 17.78 8.64
C GLY A 146 3.41 16.52 7.90
N THR A 147 3.62 15.37 8.55
CA THR A 147 3.23 14.04 8.07
C THR A 147 2.09 13.49 8.92
N SER A 148 1.13 12.88 8.24
CA SER A 148 0.00 12.18 8.87
C SER A 148 -0.09 10.75 8.35
N TYR A 149 -0.64 9.88 9.20
CA TYR A 149 -0.74 8.44 8.98
C TYR A 149 -2.21 8.02 9.15
N GLY A 150 -2.71 7.20 8.23
CA GLY A 150 -3.98 6.53 8.38
C GLY A 150 -3.90 5.35 9.36
N ALA A 151 -5.00 4.66 9.59
CA ALA A 151 -4.98 3.44 10.40
C ALA A 151 -4.19 2.31 9.70
N ILE A 152 -3.50 1.48 10.48
CA ILE A 152 -2.88 0.25 9.96
C ILE A 152 -4.01 -0.74 9.63
N LYS A 153 -3.98 -1.29 8.42
CA LYS A 153 -4.86 -2.37 7.97
C LYS A 153 -4.04 -3.55 7.46
N SER A 154 -4.70 -4.67 7.24
CA SER A 154 -4.08 -5.88 6.71
C SER A 154 -4.90 -6.50 5.60
N PHE A 155 -4.22 -7.28 4.76
CA PHE A 155 -4.82 -8.22 3.82
C PHE A 155 -3.95 -9.47 3.73
N THR A 156 -4.52 -10.56 3.24
CA THR A 156 -3.76 -11.80 2.97
C THR A 156 -3.86 -12.10 1.48
N THR A 157 -2.72 -12.31 0.84
CA THR A 157 -2.65 -12.72 -0.57
C THR A 157 -3.26 -14.11 -0.77
N LEU A 158 -3.80 -14.36 -1.93
CA LEU A 158 -4.35 -15.66 -2.29
C LEU A 158 -3.26 -16.73 -2.38
N ALA A 159 -3.64 -17.99 -2.37
CA ALA A 159 -2.74 -19.09 -2.69
C ALA A 159 -2.34 -19.00 -4.17
N GLY A 160 -1.08 -19.29 -4.46
CA GLY A 160 -0.57 -19.42 -5.82
C GLY A 160 -0.81 -20.82 -6.38
N ALA A 161 -0.56 -20.99 -7.67
CA ALA A 161 -0.58 -22.30 -8.29
C ALA A 161 0.52 -23.21 -7.72
N PRO A 162 0.27 -24.52 -7.56
CA PRO A 162 1.31 -25.45 -7.17
C PRO A 162 2.39 -25.55 -8.27
N VAL A 163 3.63 -25.70 -7.86
CA VAL A 163 4.76 -25.99 -8.76
C VAL A 163 5.05 -27.48 -8.71
N VAL A 164 5.08 -28.13 -9.87
CA VAL A 164 5.23 -29.59 -9.99
C VAL A 164 6.46 -29.90 -10.84
N THR A 165 7.27 -30.84 -10.37
CA THR A 165 8.40 -31.41 -11.13
C THR A 165 8.24 -32.92 -11.20
N THR A 166 8.28 -33.49 -12.39
CA THR A 166 8.33 -34.94 -12.60
C THR A 166 9.79 -35.38 -12.63
N ASN A 167 10.13 -36.36 -11.82
CA ASN A 167 11.48 -36.94 -11.75
C ASN A 167 11.55 -38.28 -12.46
N ALA A 168 12.76 -38.77 -12.69
CA ALA A 168 12.95 -40.08 -13.31
C ALA A 168 12.34 -41.20 -12.46
N ALA A 169 11.73 -42.18 -13.12
CA ALA A 169 11.26 -43.38 -12.45
C ALA A 169 12.44 -44.22 -11.93
N THR A 170 12.21 -44.89 -10.80
CA THR A 170 13.18 -45.77 -10.15
C THR A 170 12.59 -47.18 -9.94
N SER A 171 13.39 -48.13 -9.44
CA SER A 171 12.97 -49.51 -9.14
C SER A 171 12.23 -50.13 -10.31
N ILE A 172 12.72 -49.94 -11.53
CA ILE A 172 12.11 -50.43 -12.76
C ILE A 172 12.38 -51.93 -12.87
N THR A 173 11.34 -52.71 -13.02
CA THR A 173 11.37 -54.16 -13.22
C THR A 173 10.62 -54.54 -14.49
N SER A 174 10.44 -55.86 -14.76
CA SER A 174 9.63 -56.36 -15.87
C SER A 174 8.12 -56.05 -15.69
N SER A 175 7.65 -55.74 -14.48
CA SER A 175 6.24 -55.57 -14.17
C SER A 175 5.94 -54.38 -13.22
N ALA A 176 6.95 -53.62 -12.79
CA ALA A 176 6.76 -52.51 -11.86
C ALA A 176 7.75 -51.39 -12.07
N ALA A 177 7.40 -50.19 -11.66
CA ALA A 177 8.25 -49.03 -11.56
C ALA A 177 7.76 -48.10 -10.44
N THR A 178 8.67 -47.36 -9.82
CA THR A 178 8.30 -46.28 -8.92
C THR A 178 8.36 -44.96 -9.68
N LEU A 179 7.25 -44.23 -9.74
CA LEU A 179 7.18 -42.88 -10.32
C LEU A 179 7.53 -41.86 -9.24
N ASN A 180 8.34 -40.86 -9.58
CA ASN A 180 8.84 -39.88 -8.63
C ASN A 180 8.52 -38.46 -9.12
N GLY A 181 8.25 -37.57 -8.17
CA GLY A 181 8.03 -36.15 -8.44
C GLY A 181 8.24 -35.32 -7.18
N SER A 182 8.23 -33.99 -7.35
CA SER A 182 8.21 -33.05 -6.25
C SER A 182 7.16 -31.98 -6.49
N ILE A 183 6.47 -31.56 -5.44
CA ILE A 183 5.37 -30.59 -5.49
C ILE A 183 5.58 -29.55 -4.40
N SER A 184 5.53 -28.26 -4.80
CA SER A 184 5.38 -27.14 -3.88
C SER A 184 3.94 -26.66 -3.95
N PRO A 185 3.16 -26.69 -2.85
CA PRO A 185 1.70 -26.52 -2.90
C PRO A 185 1.21 -25.08 -3.12
N GLY A 186 2.11 -24.08 -3.22
CA GLY A 186 1.72 -22.70 -3.52
C GLY A 186 0.92 -22.00 -2.42
N GLY A 187 0.93 -22.53 -1.19
CA GLY A 187 0.26 -21.90 -0.05
C GLY A 187 -1.15 -22.42 0.25
N ALA A 188 -1.66 -23.40 -0.50
CA ALA A 188 -2.90 -24.12 -0.20
C ALA A 188 -2.67 -25.64 -0.23
N ALA A 189 -3.45 -26.42 0.52
CA ALA A 189 -3.38 -27.88 0.47
C ALA A 189 -3.62 -28.35 -0.97
N THR A 190 -2.77 -29.25 -1.47
CA THR A 190 -2.74 -29.69 -2.85
C THR A 190 -2.83 -31.21 -2.92
N THR A 191 -3.64 -31.73 -3.82
CA THR A 191 -3.68 -33.16 -4.09
C THR A 191 -2.69 -33.50 -5.20
N ALA A 192 -1.98 -34.61 -5.05
CA ALA A 192 -0.98 -35.11 -5.99
C ALA A 192 -1.46 -36.40 -6.67
N THR A 193 -1.30 -36.45 -7.99
CA THR A 193 -1.58 -37.65 -8.78
C THR A 193 -0.49 -37.84 -9.82
N PHE A 194 -0.18 -39.11 -10.10
CA PHE A 194 0.58 -39.49 -11.28
C PHE A 194 -0.37 -39.89 -12.41
N CYS A 195 -0.02 -39.51 -13.61
CA CYS A 195 -0.72 -39.86 -14.84
C CYS A 195 0.26 -40.61 -15.74
N TRP A 196 -0.06 -41.83 -16.13
CA TRP A 196 0.78 -42.70 -16.97
C TRP A 196 0.01 -43.35 -18.08
N ILE A 197 0.67 -43.72 -19.17
CA ILE A 197 0.11 -44.41 -20.31
C ILE A 197 1.18 -45.36 -20.85
N ASN A 198 0.75 -46.55 -21.36
CA ASN A 198 1.65 -47.36 -22.13
C ASN A 198 1.70 -46.87 -23.59
N SER A 199 2.86 -46.91 -24.21
CA SER A 199 3.08 -46.41 -25.56
C SER A 199 2.92 -47.47 -26.67
N ASN A 200 2.32 -48.61 -26.35
CA ASN A 200 2.18 -49.70 -27.32
C ASN A 200 1.32 -49.34 -28.56
N SER A 201 0.61 -48.21 -28.53
CA SER A 201 -0.30 -47.84 -29.63
C SER A 201 0.05 -46.53 -30.34
N SER A 202 0.65 -45.55 -29.68
CA SER A 202 1.04 -44.25 -30.22
C SER A 202 1.81 -43.45 -29.19
N ALA A 203 2.62 -42.48 -29.62
CA ALA A 203 3.19 -41.49 -28.72
C ALA A 203 2.07 -40.70 -28.00
N PRO A 204 2.15 -40.47 -26.67
CA PRO A 204 1.14 -39.72 -25.98
C PRO A 204 1.02 -38.30 -26.52
N SER A 205 -0.19 -37.82 -26.74
CA SER A 205 -0.42 -36.42 -27.05
C SER A 205 -0.43 -35.59 -25.75
N VAL A 206 0.16 -34.41 -25.82
CA VAL A 206 0.26 -33.50 -24.68
C VAL A 206 -0.62 -32.28 -24.98
N SER A 207 -1.48 -31.91 -24.05
CA SER A 207 -2.32 -30.72 -24.16
C SER A 207 -1.47 -29.44 -24.05
N ALA A 208 -2.04 -28.28 -24.41
CA ALA A 208 -1.41 -26.98 -24.22
C ALA A 208 -1.05 -26.67 -22.74
N SER A 209 -1.72 -27.31 -21.79
CA SER A 209 -1.41 -27.25 -20.35
C SER A 209 -0.33 -28.23 -19.90
N GLY A 210 0.25 -29.04 -20.81
CA GLY A 210 1.27 -30.06 -20.50
C GLY A 210 0.70 -31.40 -20.01
N ALA A 211 -0.63 -31.58 -19.97
CA ALA A 211 -1.24 -32.83 -19.53
C ALA A 211 -1.25 -33.89 -20.62
N ILE A 212 -0.94 -35.15 -20.27
CA ILE A 212 -1.07 -36.32 -21.16
C ILE A 212 -2.54 -36.70 -21.32
N SER A 213 -3.02 -36.84 -22.57
CA SER A 213 -4.38 -37.27 -22.84
C SER A 213 -4.52 -38.80 -22.73
N GLY A 214 -5.66 -39.27 -22.22
CA GLY A 214 -5.98 -40.70 -22.15
C GLY A 214 -5.16 -41.50 -21.13
N CYS A 215 -4.55 -40.83 -20.18
CA CYS A 215 -3.72 -41.47 -19.15
C CYS A 215 -4.53 -42.16 -18.04
N THR A 216 -3.94 -43.12 -17.38
CA THR A 216 -4.40 -43.68 -16.11
C THR A 216 -3.87 -42.84 -14.97
N SER A 217 -4.78 -42.24 -14.16
CA SER A 217 -4.41 -41.42 -13.01
C SER A 217 -4.42 -42.27 -11.74
N VAL A 218 -3.35 -42.11 -10.93
CA VAL A 218 -3.20 -42.76 -9.62
C VAL A 218 -2.77 -41.74 -8.61
N ALA A 219 -3.40 -41.79 -7.42
CA ALA A 219 -2.99 -40.90 -6.32
C ALA A 219 -1.53 -41.15 -5.91
N ALA A 220 -0.78 -40.10 -5.69
CA ALA A 220 0.58 -40.18 -5.16
C ALA A 220 0.57 -40.50 -3.68
N THR A 221 1.71 -40.87 -3.12
CA THR A 221 1.91 -41.01 -1.69
C THR A 221 3.03 -40.05 -1.26
N PRO A 222 2.73 -39.03 -0.43
CA PRO A 222 1.41 -38.68 0.12
C PRO A 222 0.46 -38.13 -0.96
N GLY A 223 -0.83 -38.52 -0.91
CA GLY A 223 -1.87 -38.05 -1.84
C GLY A 223 -2.31 -36.60 -1.63
N THR A 224 -2.09 -36.05 -0.43
CA THR A 224 -2.37 -34.66 -0.09
C THR A 224 -1.13 -34.03 0.57
N ILE A 225 -0.76 -32.87 0.10
CA ILE A 225 0.39 -32.09 0.57
C ILE A 225 -0.16 -30.86 1.29
N ALA A 226 0.25 -30.66 2.56
CA ALA A 226 -0.21 -29.54 3.37
C ALA A 226 0.32 -28.18 2.83
N SER A 227 -0.45 -27.13 3.05
CA SER A 227 -0.14 -25.77 2.57
C SER A 227 1.18 -25.19 3.06
N THR A 228 1.62 -25.59 4.25
CA THR A 228 2.87 -25.11 4.90
C THR A 228 4.11 -25.89 4.53
N SER A 229 3.98 -26.96 3.74
CA SER A 229 5.09 -27.80 3.34
C SER A 229 5.88 -27.10 2.22
N GLY A 230 7.22 -27.07 2.34
CA GLY A 230 8.10 -26.83 1.22
C GLY A 230 7.90 -27.86 0.10
N ALA A 231 8.79 -27.91 -0.90
CA ALA A 231 8.72 -28.94 -1.93
C ALA A 231 8.77 -30.34 -1.29
N THR A 232 7.74 -31.16 -1.55
CA THR A 232 7.65 -32.54 -1.04
C THR A 232 7.88 -33.50 -2.19
N SER A 233 8.76 -34.48 -1.98
CA SER A 233 8.96 -35.57 -2.92
C SER A 233 7.78 -36.57 -2.82
N VAL A 234 7.27 -36.99 -3.94
CA VAL A 234 6.15 -37.93 -4.09
C VAL A 234 6.54 -39.07 -5.06
#